data_20fdac0af19dd36f580744405e82b24c
#
_entry.id   20fdac0af19dd36f580744405e82b24c
#
_cell.length_a   1.000
_cell.length_b   1.000
_cell.length_c   1.000
_cell.angle_alpha   90.00
_cell.angle_beta   90.00
_cell.angle_gamma   90.00
#
_symmetry.space_group_name_H-M   'P 1'
#
loop_
_entity.id
_entity.type
_entity.pdbx_description
1 polymer ?
#
loop_
_entity_poly.entity_id
_entity_poly.type
_entity_poly.pdbx_seq_one_letter_code
_entity_poly.pdbx_strand_id
1 'polypeptide(L)'
;MSNFPRVSRYKSAAELRVACAELGVAIPVDDAPLTAESSPLNRPIHVGAFAVGNRWAIHPMEGWDATPDGTPTDHTLRRWRNFGLSGAKLIWGGEAVAVQHDGRANPNQLCFAAGNESGLAQLRERLVAAHVERFGTDAANDLLVGLQLTHSGRFSRPNDKKRIEPRVAYRHPILDPRVGITDDSAVLTDDELHRLIERYVAAAKIAHDTGYHFVDIKHCHGYLGHELLSAYDRPGEFGGSFENRTRFLRLICEGVRGACPGLILGVRLSAFDHLPHKPDNTKSEAGRLGPGIPEAFTDSGYPGFGLARDNPAIVDLEEPIRLLRLMREELGVAIVNITAGSPYYNPHLQRPAYFPPSDGYQPPEDPLLGCLRQIEIVRQLREAVPKLPLVGSAFTYFQDYLPHIGQALIREGWVDFIGLGRMALSYWDLPADIAEGKIVDHKRICRTFSDCTTAPRNGIISGCYPLDDYYKLAPEHDALKAAKKEMIARLKVIS
;
A
#
# COMPACT_ATOMS: atom_id res chain seq x y z
N MET A 1 7.29 25.75 -4.29
CA MET A 1 7.37 24.44 -4.97
C MET A 1 8.54 23.70 -4.37
N SER A 2 8.54 22.37 -4.32
CA SER A 2 9.73 21.65 -3.82
C SER A 2 10.94 22.03 -4.66
N ASN A 3 12.10 22.15 -4.03
CA ASN A 3 13.36 22.49 -4.71
C ASN A 3 13.99 21.29 -5.42
N PHE A 4 13.33 20.11 -5.37
CA PHE A 4 13.84 18.87 -5.95
C PHE A 4 13.55 18.78 -7.45
N PRO A 5 14.38 18.09 -8.24
CA PRO A 5 14.12 17.87 -9.66
C PRO A 5 12.88 16.96 -9.86
N ARG A 6 12.11 17.24 -10.90
CA ARG A 6 11.02 16.33 -11.31
C ARG A 6 11.60 15.23 -12.19
N VAL A 7 11.10 14.01 -12.04
CA VAL A 7 11.51 12.88 -12.91
C VAL A 7 11.31 13.20 -14.39
N SER A 8 10.24 13.95 -14.74
CA SER A 8 9.97 14.39 -16.12
C SER A 8 10.99 15.37 -16.70
N ARG A 9 11.96 15.86 -15.94
CA ARG A 9 13.07 16.71 -16.43
C ARG A 9 14.23 15.91 -17.03
N TYR A 10 14.40 14.65 -16.60
CA TYR A 10 15.41 13.79 -17.18
C TYR A 10 15.03 13.43 -18.61
N LYS A 11 15.93 13.65 -19.55
CA LYS A 11 15.69 13.45 -20.99
C LYS A 11 16.06 12.05 -21.47
N SER A 12 16.78 11.30 -20.64
CA SER A 12 17.24 9.95 -20.95
C SER A 12 17.35 9.09 -19.67
N ALA A 13 17.34 7.78 -19.86
CA ALA A 13 17.63 6.82 -18.80
C ALA A 13 19.04 7.03 -18.20
N ALA A 14 20.01 7.47 -19.03
CA ALA A 14 21.34 7.79 -18.56
C ALA A 14 21.35 8.95 -17.56
N GLU A 15 20.63 10.03 -17.84
CA GLU A 15 20.49 11.16 -16.90
C GLU A 15 19.82 10.71 -15.59
N LEU A 16 18.79 9.84 -15.66
CA LEU A 16 18.16 9.31 -14.45
C LEU A 16 19.12 8.42 -13.64
N ARG A 17 19.94 7.56 -14.30
CA ARG A 17 20.97 6.75 -13.62
C ARG A 17 21.96 7.64 -12.85
N VAL A 18 22.44 8.70 -13.47
CA VAL A 18 23.35 9.67 -12.83
C VAL A 18 22.68 10.29 -11.61
N ALA A 19 21.44 10.78 -11.73
CA ALA A 19 20.71 11.37 -10.62
C ALA A 19 20.47 10.37 -9.46
N CYS A 20 20.18 9.12 -9.74
CA CYS A 20 20.06 8.09 -8.71
C CYS A 20 21.41 7.85 -7.99
N ALA A 21 22.50 7.77 -8.73
CA ALA A 21 23.84 7.58 -8.17
C ALA A 21 24.27 8.78 -7.30
N GLU A 22 23.97 10.01 -7.72
CA GLU A 22 24.21 11.24 -6.94
C GLU A 22 23.43 11.25 -5.61
N LEU A 23 22.27 10.60 -5.55
CA LEU A 23 21.49 10.38 -4.32
C LEU A 23 22.02 9.20 -3.48
N GLY A 24 23.12 8.58 -3.88
CA GLY A 24 23.80 7.51 -3.13
C GLY A 24 23.26 6.10 -3.39
N VAL A 25 22.33 5.91 -4.35
CA VAL A 25 21.77 4.60 -4.68
C VAL A 25 21.83 4.36 -6.19
N ALA A 26 22.79 3.55 -6.62
CA ALA A 26 22.92 3.15 -8.02
C ALA A 26 21.93 2.00 -8.34
N ILE A 27 20.84 2.33 -9.02
CA ILE A 27 19.88 1.31 -9.49
C ILE A 27 20.08 1.00 -10.97
N PRO A 28 19.81 -0.24 -11.41
CA PRO A 28 19.81 -0.57 -12.81
C PRO A 28 18.63 0.11 -13.54
N VAL A 29 18.92 0.73 -14.67
CA VAL A 29 17.93 1.37 -15.56
C VAL A 29 18.31 1.08 -17.00
N ASP A 30 17.42 0.45 -17.74
CA ASP A 30 17.65 0.17 -19.17
C ASP A 30 17.40 1.42 -20.02
N ASP A 31 18.09 1.54 -21.16
CA ASP A 31 17.95 2.69 -22.06
C ASP A 31 16.59 2.70 -22.79
N ALA A 32 16.00 1.51 -23.02
CA ALA A 32 14.69 1.37 -23.64
C ALA A 32 13.89 0.22 -23.00
N PRO A 33 12.56 0.30 -22.95
CA PRO A 33 11.73 -0.83 -22.61
C PRO A 33 11.87 -1.95 -23.63
N LEU A 34 11.96 -3.18 -23.17
CA LEU A 34 11.89 -4.38 -23.99
C LEU A 34 10.43 -4.77 -24.17
N THR A 35 10.10 -5.27 -25.36
CA THR A 35 8.74 -5.66 -25.72
C THR A 35 8.53 -7.17 -25.64
N ALA A 36 7.27 -7.57 -25.45
CA ALA A 36 6.80 -8.95 -25.58
C ALA A 36 7.71 -9.99 -24.89
N GLU A 37 8.16 -10.99 -25.65
CA GLU A 37 8.90 -12.15 -25.14
C GLU A 37 10.30 -11.83 -24.59
N SER A 38 10.90 -10.72 -25.00
CA SER A 38 12.24 -10.33 -24.54
C SER A 38 12.22 -9.67 -23.17
N SER A 39 11.08 -9.12 -22.73
CA SER A 39 10.98 -8.38 -21.49
C SER A 39 10.99 -9.30 -20.25
N PRO A 40 11.90 -9.05 -19.30
CA PRO A 40 11.83 -9.71 -18.00
C PRO A 40 10.48 -9.53 -17.27
N LEU A 41 9.76 -8.44 -17.54
CA LEU A 41 8.46 -8.14 -16.96
C LEU A 41 7.37 -9.13 -17.40
N ASN A 42 7.51 -9.77 -18.56
CA ASN A 42 6.54 -10.73 -19.09
C ASN A 42 6.89 -12.20 -18.76
N ARG A 43 7.95 -12.44 -17.98
CA ARG A 43 8.32 -13.80 -17.58
C ARG A 43 7.43 -14.30 -16.45
N PRO A 44 6.90 -15.53 -16.53
CA PRO A 44 6.10 -16.09 -15.44
C PRO A 44 6.95 -16.34 -14.19
N ILE A 45 6.26 -16.50 -13.06
CA ILE A 45 6.85 -16.86 -11.76
C ILE A 45 5.85 -17.68 -10.95
N HIS A 46 6.34 -18.56 -10.08
CA HIS A 46 5.51 -19.32 -9.16
C HIS A 46 5.32 -18.58 -7.82
N VAL A 47 4.08 -18.55 -7.35
CA VAL A 47 3.68 -18.16 -6.01
C VAL A 47 3.02 -19.37 -5.35
N GLY A 48 3.75 -20.07 -4.50
CA GLY A 48 3.37 -21.41 -4.08
C GLY A 48 3.28 -22.34 -5.31
N ALA A 49 2.16 -23.01 -5.47
CA ALA A 49 1.91 -23.89 -6.63
C ALA A 49 1.34 -23.12 -7.85
N PHE A 50 0.95 -21.86 -7.71
CA PHE A 50 0.31 -21.09 -8.77
C PHE A 50 1.35 -20.42 -9.69
N ALA A 51 1.22 -20.65 -11.01
CA ALA A 51 2.05 -20.00 -12.01
C ALA A 51 1.44 -18.64 -12.40
N VAL A 52 2.06 -17.54 -11.99
CA VAL A 52 1.65 -16.17 -12.33
C VAL A 52 2.28 -15.75 -13.65
N GLY A 53 1.51 -15.29 -14.62
CA GLY A 53 1.93 -15.14 -16.02
C GLY A 53 2.92 -14.01 -16.31
N ASN A 54 3.08 -13.02 -15.42
CA ASN A 54 4.06 -11.95 -15.59
C ASN A 54 4.48 -11.33 -14.24
N ARG A 55 5.31 -10.29 -14.30
CA ARG A 55 5.91 -9.62 -13.12
C ARG A 55 5.22 -8.32 -12.72
N TRP A 56 4.04 -8.03 -13.27
CA TRP A 56 3.27 -6.86 -12.89
C TRP A 56 2.27 -7.19 -11.78
N ALA A 57 2.23 -6.33 -10.77
CA ALA A 57 1.26 -6.42 -9.68
C ALA A 57 0.45 -5.13 -9.54
N ILE A 58 -0.86 -5.25 -9.35
CA ILE A 58 -1.72 -4.11 -8.97
C ILE A 58 -1.85 -4.11 -7.45
N HIS A 59 -1.42 -3.02 -6.80
CA HIS A 59 -1.59 -2.82 -5.36
C HIS A 59 -3.06 -2.54 -5.00
N PRO A 60 -3.49 -2.82 -3.76
CA PRO A 60 -4.78 -2.36 -3.25
C PRO A 60 -4.88 -0.83 -3.31
N MET A 61 -5.94 -0.34 -3.98
CA MET A 61 -6.21 1.09 -4.15
C MET A 61 -7.60 1.40 -3.61
N GLU A 62 -7.66 1.69 -2.29
CA GLU A 62 -8.91 1.96 -1.59
C GLU A 62 -9.62 3.19 -2.17
N GLY A 63 -10.86 3.00 -2.63
CA GLY A 63 -11.71 4.06 -3.15
C GLY A 63 -12.48 4.80 -2.08
N TRP A 64 -12.80 4.11 -0.99
CA TRP A 64 -13.76 4.57 0.02
C TRP A 64 -15.07 5.02 -0.62
N ASP A 65 -15.53 4.20 -1.55
CA ASP A 65 -16.69 4.42 -2.39
C ASP A 65 -17.70 3.24 -2.34
N ALA A 66 -17.53 2.34 -1.37
CA ALA A 66 -18.53 1.34 -1.04
C ALA A 66 -19.78 1.98 -0.42
N THR A 67 -20.87 1.21 -0.32
CA THR A 67 -22.05 1.62 0.42
C THR A 67 -21.77 1.66 1.94
N PRO A 68 -22.60 2.31 2.76
CA PRO A 68 -22.41 2.35 4.22
C PRO A 68 -22.41 0.95 4.88
N ASP A 69 -23.11 -0.02 4.31
CA ASP A 69 -23.14 -1.42 4.76
C ASP A 69 -21.93 -2.24 4.25
N GLY A 70 -21.06 -1.63 3.44
CA GLY A 70 -19.77 -2.22 3.03
C GLY A 70 -19.84 -3.04 1.76
N THR A 71 -20.90 -2.90 0.94
CA THR A 71 -21.03 -3.55 -0.38
C THR A 71 -20.43 -2.69 -1.50
N PRO A 72 -20.00 -3.29 -2.63
CA PRO A 72 -19.46 -2.54 -3.77
C PRO A 72 -20.50 -1.61 -4.42
N THR A 73 -20.03 -0.49 -4.94
CA THR A 73 -20.79 0.40 -5.83
C THR A 73 -20.27 0.30 -7.27
N ASP A 74 -20.91 1.00 -8.20
CA ASP A 74 -20.45 1.09 -9.59
C ASP A 74 -19.02 1.67 -9.70
N HIS A 75 -18.62 2.57 -8.80
CA HIS A 75 -17.25 3.09 -8.73
C HIS A 75 -16.25 1.98 -8.40
N THR A 76 -16.57 1.17 -7.38
CA THR A 76 -15.75 0.02 -6.97
C THR A 76 -15.67 -1.01 -8.11
N LEU A 77 -16.81 -1.38 -8.70
CA LEU A 77 -16.90 -2.33 -9.81
C LEU A 77 -16.12 -1.85 -11.05
N ARG A 78 -16.22 -0.54 -11.38
CA ARG A 78 -15.43 0.03 -12.48
C ARG A 78 -13.92 -0.09 -12.22
N ARG A 79 -13.46 0.20 -11.01
CA ARG A 79 -12.04 0.11 -10.65
C ARG A 79 -11.53 -1.33 -10.78
N TRP A 80 -12.28 -2.30 -10.29
CA TRP A 80 -11.93 -3.71 -10.41
C TRP A 80 -11.95 -4.19 -11.88
N ARG A 81 -12.92 -3.74 -12.68
CA ARG A 81 -12.93 -3.99 -14.12
C ARG A 81 -11.64 -3.47 -14.78
N ASN A 82 -11.22 -2.26 -14.47
CA ASN A 82 -9.98 -1.68 -15.01
C ASN A 82 -8.73 -2.48 -14.59
N PHE A 83 -8.69 -3.02 -13.38
CA PHE A 83 -7.61 -3.91 -12.96
C PHE A 83 -7.60 -5.22 -13.78
N GLY A 84 -8.76 -5.77 -14.13
CA GLY A 84 -8.86 -6.90 -15.04
C GLY A 84 -8.33 -6.61 -16.44
N LEU A 85 -8.58 -5.40 -16.95
CA LEU A 85 -8.08 -4.94 -18.26
C LEU A 85 -6.58 -4.58 -18.26
N SER A 86 -5.93 -4.55 -17.10
CA SER A 86 -4.58 -4.00 -16.97
C SER A 86 -3.48 -4.80 -17.67
N GLY A 87 -3.67 -6.08 -17.83
CA GLY A 87 -2.61 -7.00 -18.30
C GLY A 87 -1.66 -7.46 -17.17
N ALA A 88 -1.76 -6.90 -15.96
CA ALA A 88 -1.04 -7.44 -14.82
C ALA A 88 -1.62 -8.80 -14.41
N LYS A 89 -0.74 -9.75 -14.06
CA LYS A 89 -1.14 -11.11 -13.68
C LYS A 89 -1.20 -11.35 -12.17
N LEU A 90 -0.81 -10.35 -11.37
CA LEU A 90 -1.01 -10.35 -9.93
C LEU A 90 -1.89 -9.16 -9.52
N ILE A 91 -3.11 -9.44 -9.07
CA ILE A 91 -3.99 -8.44 -8.48
C ILE A 91 -3.96 -8.62 -6.95
N TRP A 92 -3.26 -7.73 -6.26
CA TRP A 92 -3.02 -7.83 -4.81
C TRP A 92 -4.23 -7.43 -3.96
N GLY A 93 -5.42 -7.78 -4.36
CA GLY A 93 -6.63 -7.56 -3.58
C GLY A 93 -7.43 -6.32 -3.93
N GLY A 94 -7.10 -5.63 -5.01
CA GLY A 94 -7.82 -4.45 -5.54
C GLY A 94 -8.16 -3.37 -4.52
N GLU A 95 -8.76 -3.78 -3.39
CA GLU A 95 -9.13 -2.96 -2.24
C GLU A 95 -8.74 -3.66 -0.91
N ALA A 96 -8.68 -2.87 0.18
CA ALA A 96 -8.64 -3.40 1.53
C ALA A 96 -10.07 -3.55 2.06
N VAL A 97 -10.42 -4.76 2.49
CA VAL A 97 -11.73 -5.09 3.04
C VAL A 97 -11.61 -5.22 4.56
N ALA A 98 -12.39 -4.45 5.32
CA ALA A 98 -12.39 -4.54 6.78
C ALA A 98 -13.03 -5.85 7.23
N VAL A 99 -12.36 -6.57 8.15
CA VAL A 99 -12.86 -7.86 8.66
C VAL A 99 -14.01 -7.72 9.64
N GLN A 100 -14.19 -6.51 10.19
CA GLN A 100 -15.33 -6.12 11.02
C GLN A 100 -15.56 -4.61 11.00
N HIS A 101 -16.71 -4.16 11.46
CA HIS A 101 -17.17 -2.78 11.34
C HIS A 101 -16.22 -1.75 11.99
N ASP A 102 -15.80 -1.97 13.23
CA ASP A 102 -14.93 -1.05 13.98
C ASP A 102 -13.50 -0.98 13.44
N GLY A 103 -13.13 -1.90 12.55
CA GLY A 103 -11.86 -1.90 11.82
C GLY A 103 -11.88 -1.11 10.51
N ARG A 104 -12.97 -0.46 10.14
CA ARG A 104 -13.07 0.33 8.90
C ARG A 104 -12.30 1.64 9.00
N ALA A 105 -11.50 1.95 7.95
CA ALA A 105 -10.80 3.24 7.82
C ALA A 105 -11.72 4.38 7.38
N ASN A 106 -12.91 4.06 6.87
CA ASN A 106 -13.92 5.00 6.38
C ASN A 106 -15.30 4.31 6.38
N PRO A 107 -16.42 5.00 6.67
CA PRO A 107 -17.77 4.42 6.61
C PRO A 107 -18.13 3.81 5.26
N ASN A 108 -17.46 4.23 4.20
CA ASN A 108 -17.62 3.73 2.85
C ASN A 108 -16.49 2.77 2.40
N GLN A 109 -15.80 2.12 3.34
CA GLN A 109 -14.89 1.02 3.02
C GLN A 109 -15.66 -0.30 2.88
N LEU A 110 -15.23 -1.15 1.96
CA LEU A 110 -15.71 -2.55 1.89
C LEU A 110 -15.53 -3.24 3.23
N CYS A 111 -16.50 -4.03 3.64
CA CYS A 111 -16.48 -4.70 4.94
C CYS A 111 -17.12 -6.09 4.85
N PHE A 112 -16.53 -7.06 5.54
CA PHE A 112 -17.19 -8.35 5.75
C PHE A 112 -18.31 -8.18 6.76
N ALA A 113 -19.55 -8.38 6.27
CA ALA A 113 -20.77 -8.42 7.07
C ALA A 113 -21.67 -9.51 6.48
N ALA A 114 -22.58 -10.03 7.29
CA ALA A 114 -23.54 -11.03 6.81
C ALA A 114 -24.32 -10.48 5.60
N GLY A 115 -24.29 -11.21 4.50
CA GLY A 115 -24.95 -10.83 3.24
C GLY A 115 -24.08 -10.07 2.23
N ASN A 116 -22.83 -9.72 2.56
CA ASN A 116 -21.94 -9.01 1.65
C ASN A 116 -21.08 -9.93 0.75
N GLU A 117 -21.18 -11.25 0.93
CA GLU A 117 -20.38 -12.24 0.21
C GLU A 117 -20.59 -12.15 -1.31
N SER A 118 -21.85 -11.94 -1.73
CA SER A 118 -22.19 -11.79 -3.15
C SER A 118 -21.54 -10.56 -3.79
N GLY A 119 -21.39 -9.47 -3.05
CA GLY A 119 -20.71 -8.26 -3.52
C GLY A 119 -19.20 -8.50 -3.74
N LEU A 120 -18.57 -9.26 -2.86
CA LEU A 120 -17.16 -9.63 -3.01
C LEU A 120 -16.95 -10.60 -4.18
N ALA A 121 -17.85 -11.58 -4.37
CA ALA A 121 -17.85 -12.45 -5.55
C ALA A 121 -17.97 -11.62 -6.83
N GLN A 122 -18.90 -10.67 -6.90
CA GLN A 122 -19.14 -9.81 -8.06
C GLN A 122 -17.89 -8.98 -8.44
N LEU A 123 -17.12 -8.49 -7.46
CA LEU A 123 -15.88 -7.77 -7.72
C LEU A 123 -14.87 -8.65 -8.49
N ARG A 124 -14.66 -9.87 -8.00
CA ARG A 124 -13.77 -10.83 -8.65
C ARG A 124 -14.27 -11.22 -10.03
N GLU A 125 -15.54 -11.57 -10.15
CA GLU A 125 -16.17 -11.93 -11.41
C GLU A 125 -16.03 -10.82 -12.46
N ARG A 126 -16.30 -9.57 -12.06
CA ARG A 126 -16.16 -8.39 -12.94
C ARG A 126 -14.74 -8.21 -13.43
N LEU A 127 -13.75 -8.41 -12.56
CA LEU A 127 -12.32 -8.34 -12.89
C LEU A 127 -11.94 -9.45 -13.87
N VAL A 128 -12.27 -10.70 -13.55
CA VAL A 128 -11.90 -11.86 -14.38
C VAL A 128 -12.59 -11.81 -15.73
N ALA A 129 -13.89 -11.46 -15.77
CA ALA A 129 -14.61 -11.30 -17.04
C ALA A 129 -13.97 -10.24 -17.94
N ALA A 130 -13.56 -9.09 -17.38
CA ALA A 130 -12.86 -8.06 -18.13
C ALA A 130 -11.48 -8.51 -18.63
N HIS A 131 -10.77 -9.33 -17.84
CA HIS A 131 -9.50 -9.92 -18.26
C HIS A 131 -9.69 -10.89 -19.44
N VAL A 132 -10.66 -11.78 -19.34
CA VAL A 132 -11.01 -12.73 -20.40
C VAL A 132 -11.50 -12.01 -21.65
N GLU A 133 -12.33 -10.97 -21.52
CA GLU A 133 -12.80 -10.14 -22.65
C GLU A 133 -11.62 -9.56 -23.45
N ARG A 134 -10.57 -9.09 -22.77
CA ARG A 134 -9.43 -8.44 -23.45
C ARG A 134 -8.36 -9.41 -23.95
N PHE A 135 -8.04 -10.46 -23.17
CA PHE A 135 -6.87 -11.29 -23.39
C PHE A 135 -7.18 -12.74 -23.77
N GLY A 136 -8.47 -13.12 -23.80
CA GLY A 136 -8.92 -14.48 -24.09
C GLY A 136 -9.07 -15.35 -22.84
N THR A 137 -9.80 -16.46 -22.97
CA THR A 137 -10.17 -17.34 -21.85
C THR A 137 -8.95 -17.95 -21.15
N ASP A 138 -7.93 -18.38 -21.92
CA ASP A 138 -6.75 -19.02 -21.36
C ASP A 138 -5.90 -18.07 -20.51
N ALA A 139 -6.01 -16.77 -20.76
CA ALA A 139 -5.29 -15.75 -19.99
C ALA A 139 -5.73 -15.64 -18.52
N ALA A 140 -6.87 -16.24 -18.16
CA ALA A 140 -7.31 -16.31 -16.77
C ALA A 140 -6.58 -17.40 -15.95
N ASN A 141 -5.96 -18.39 -16.60
CA ASN A 141 -5.33 -19.52 -15.93
C ASN A 141 -4.07 -19.14 -15.14
N ASP A 142 -3.43 -18.03 -15.50
CA ASP A 142 -2.22 -17.50 -14.86
C ASP A 142 -2.43 -16.14 -14.17
N LEU A 143 -3.70 -15.76 -13.94
CA LEU A 143 -4.13 -14.54 -13.26
C LEU A 143 -4.36 -14.81 -11.77
N LEU A 144 -3.43 -14.40 -10.92
CA LEU A 144 -3.52 -14.53 -9.47
C LEU A 144 -4.30 -13.35 -8.86
N VAL A 145 -5.50 -13.60 -8.36
CA VAL A 145 -6.37 -12.58 -7.76
C VAL A 145 -6.52 -12.83 -6.27
N GLY A 146 -6.17 -11.83 -5.47
CA GLY A 146 -6.30 -11.89 -4.01
C GLY A 146 -7.29 -10.89 -3.43
N LEU A 147 -7.48 -10.97 -2.12
CA LEU A 147 -8.26 -10.03 -1.33
C LEU A 147 -7.49 -9.60 -0.09
N GLN A 148 -7.35 -8.29 0.15
CA GLN A 148 -6.64 -7.77 1.32
C GLN A 148 -7.59 -7.67 2.51
N LEU A 149 -7.27 -8.39 3.58
CA LEU A 149 -7.99 -8.37 4.86
C LEU A 149 -7.36 -7.35 5.80
N THR A 150 -8.18 -6.50 6.44
CA THR A 150 -7.65 -5.40 7.26
C THR A 150 -8.48 -5.10 8.48
N HIS A 151 -7.81 -4.53 9.48
CA HIS A 151 -8.38 -3.75 10.58
C HIS A 151 -7.57 -2.47 10.73
N SER A 152 -8.21 -1.31 10.60
CA SER A 152 -7.51 -0.03 10.50
C SER A 152 -6.90 0.46 11.81
N GLY A 153 -7.27 -0.16 12.94
CA GLY A 153 -6.65 0.09 14.22
C GLY A 153 -6.79 1.55 14.66
N ARG A 154 -5.66 2.19 14.89
CA ARG A 154 -5.54 3.60 15.31
C ARG A 154 -6.27 4.58 14.39
N PHE A 155 -6.40 4.25 13.11
CA PHE A 155 -6.99 5.13 12.10
C PHE A 155 -8.40 4.75 11.71
N SER A 156 -9.08 3.93 12.53
CA SER A 156 -10.48 3.54 12.29
C SER A 156 -11.44 4.73 12.30
N ARG A 157 -12.35 4.75 11.33
CA ARG A 157 -13.46 5.69 11.18
C ARG A 157 -14.69 4.93 10.70
N PRO A 158 -15.28 4.05 11.52
CA PRO A 158 -16.36 3.18 11.06
C PRO A 158 -17.67 3.92 10.79
N ASN A 159 -17.95 5.02 11.52
CA ASN A 159 -19.25 5.66 11.55
C ASN A 159 -19.27 7.07 10.92
N ASP A 160 -18.14 7.78 10.91
CA ASP A 160 -18.05 9.15 10.41
C ASP A 160 -16.72 9.38 9.66
N LYS A 161 -16.76 10.02 8.49
CA LYS A 161 -15.58 10.26 7.66
C LYS A 161 -14.52 11.17 8.32
N LYS A 162 -14.93 12.00 9.29
CA LYS A 162 -14.07 12.99 9.96
C LYS A 162 -13.69 12.58 11.37
N ARG A 163 -14.48 11.72 12.03
CA ARG A 163 -14.25 11.30 13.42
C ARG A 163 -13.48 9.99 13.46
N ILE A 164 -12.30 10.03 14.09
CA ILE A 164 -11.51 8.82 14.39
C ILE A 164 -12.11 8.13 15.61
N GLU A 165 -12.27 6.81 15.54
CA GLU A 165 -12.73 5.92 16.62
C GLU A 165 -11.67 4.82 16.78
N PRO A 166 -10.53 5.12 17.43
CA PRO A 166 -9.36 4.28 17.39
C PRO A 166 -9.53 3.00 18.22
N ARG A 167 -8.98 1.90 17.68
CA ARG A 167 -8.80 0.61 18.38
C ARG A 167 -7.33 0.24 18.22
N VAL A 168 -6.53 0.33 19.28
CA VAL A 168 -5.07 0.30 19.18
C VAL A 168 -4.47 -0.94 19.84
N ALA A 169 -3.28 -1.34 19.36
CA ALA A 169 -2.53 -2.42 19.98
C ALA A 169 -1.88 -1.99 21.30
N TYR A 170 -1.43 -0.74 21.42
CA TYR A 170 -0.74 -0.20 22.59
C TYR A 170 -0.81 1.34 22.59
N ARG A 171 -0.48 1.95 23.73
CA ARG A 171 -0.37 3.40 23.87
C ARG A 171 0.88 3.93 23.20
N HIS A 172 0.72 4.89 22.31
CA HIS A 172 1.83 5.44 21.51
C HIS A 172 2.09 6.90 21.89
N PRO A 173 3.30 7.26 22.36
CA PRO A 173 3.57 8.57 22.93
C PRO A 173 3.33 9.76 21.98
N ILE A 174 3.57 9.57 20.67
CA ILE A 174 3.42 10.62 19.67
C ILE A 174 2.06 10.54 18.96
N LEU A 175 1.55 9.34 18.67
CA LEU A 175 0.36 9.19 17.84
C LEU A 175 -0.95 9.29 18.62
N ASP A 176 -0.98 8.92 19.91
CA ASP A 176 -2.18 9.00 20.75
C ASP A 176 -2.79 10.42 20.78
N PRO A 177 -2.02 11.48 21.04
CA PRO A 177 -2.56 12.84 21.03
C PRO A 177 -3.14 13.27 19.68
N ARG A 178 -2.61 12.74 18.57
CA ARG A 178 -3.09 13.08 17.21
C ARG A 178 -4.47 12.50 16.90
N VAL A 179 -4.87 11.45 17.62
CA VAL A 179 -6.14 10.73 17.41
C VAL A 179 -7.05 10.80 18.62
N GLY A 180 -6.71 11.61 19.64
CA GLY A 180 -7.53 11.88 20.82
C GLY A 180 -7.58 10.74 21.84
N ILE A 181 -6.58 9.84 21.86
CA ILE A 181 -6.47 8.79 22.87
C ILE A 181 -5.86 9.39 24.15
N THR A 182 -6.60 9.34 25.24
CA THR A 182 -6.19 9.88 26.54
C THR A 182 -5.99 8.81 27.61
N ASP A 183 -6.63 7.64 27.45
CA ASP A 183 -6.61 6.51 28.38
C ASP A 183 -6.56 5.17 27.64
N ASP A 184 -6.62 4.07 28.38
CA ASP A 184 -6.46 2.71 27.83
C ASP A 184 -7.75 2.13 27.22
N SER A 185 -8.86 2.86 27.20
CA SER A 185 -10.14 2.35 26.67
C SER A 185 -10.10 2.00 25.18
N ALA A 186 -9.19 2.61 24.43
CA ALA A 186 -8.96 2.30 23.02
C ALA A 186 -8.05 1.08 22.81
N VAL A 187 -7.34 0.62 23.84
CA VAL A 187 -6.40 -0.52 23.73
C VAL A 187 -7.18 -1.82 23.69
N LEU A 188 -6.97 -2.61 22.63
CA LEU A 188 -7.57 -3.93 22.48
C LEU A 188 -7.00 -4.89 23.52
N THR A 189 -7.86 -5.61 24.23
CA THR A 189 -7.48 -6.70 25.14
C THR A 189 -7.02 -7.93 24.36
N ASP A 190 -6.35 -8.87 25.03
CA ASP A 190 -5.94 -10.12 24.39
C ASP A 190 -7.17 -10.93 23.93
N ASP A 191 -8.24 -10.97 24.71
CA ASP A 191 -9.52 -11.61 24.32
C ASP A 191 -10.15 -10.96 23.07
N GLU A 192 -10.08 -9.64 22.94
CA GLU A 192 -10.56 -8.95 21.73
C GLU A 192 -9.70 -9.29 20.52
N LEU A 193 -8.37 -9.41 20.68
CA LEU A 193 -7.47 -9.84 19.61
C LEU A 193 -7.72 -11.30 19.21
N HIS A 194 -8.01 -12.20 20.14
CA HIS A 194 -8.41 -13.58 19.82
C HIS A 194 -9.72 -13.60 19.01
N ARG A 195 -10.75 -12.87 19.42
CA ARG A 195 -11.99 -12.75 18.63
C ARG A 195 -11.76 -12.14 17.24
N LEU A 196 -10.84 -11.19 17.14
CA LEU A 196 -10.50 -10.58 15.86
C LEU A 196 -9.78 -11.58 14.93
N ILE A 197 -8.91 -12.45 15.47
CA ILE A 197 -8.29 -13.54 14.71
C ILE A 197 -9.36 -14.43 14.09
N GLU A 198 -10.40 -14.81 14.85
CA GLU A 198 -11.54 -15.58 14.33
C GLU A 198 -12.25 -14.86 13.17
N ARG A 199 -12.37 -13.51 13.24
CA ARG A 199 -12.93 -12.70 12.14
C ARG A 199 -12.06 -12.73 10.89
N TYR A 200 -10.74 -12.68 11.03
CA TYR A 200 -9.84 -12.84 9.88
C TYR A 200 -9.97 -14.22 9.23
N VAL A 201 -10.07 -15.28 10.02
CA VAL A 201 -10.27 -16.64 9.50
C VAL A 201 -11.61 -16.76 8.78
N ALA A 202 -12.70 -16.24 9.36
CA ALA A 202 -14.02 -16.21 8.73
C ALA A 202 -14.01 -15.41 7.41
N ALA A 203 -13.34 -14.25 7.38
CA ALA A 203 -13.18 -13.43 6.19
C ALA A 203 -12.37 -14.15 5.09
N ALA A 204 -11.31 -14.87 5.47
CA ALA A 204 -10.53 -15.68 4.55
C ALA A 204 -11.36 -16.83 3.95
N LYS A 205 -12.25 -17.44 4.76
CA LYS A 205 -13.17 -18.47 4.26
C LYS A 205 -14.14 -17.90 3.22
N ILE A 206 -14.72 -16.73 3.45
CA ILE A 206 -15.57 -16.05 2.46
C ILE A 206 -14.79 -15.77 1.18
N ALA A 207 -13.55 -15.27 1.27
CA ALA A 207 -12.70 -15.04 0.10
C ALA A 207 -12.44 -16.35 -0.68
N HIS A 208 -12.13 -17.45 0.02
CA HIS A 208 -11.97 -18.77 -0.58
C HIS A 208 -13.24 -19.24 -1.29
N ASP A 209 -14.38 -19.19 -0.60
CA ASP A 209 -15.66 -19.67 -1.11
C ASP A 209 -16.18 -18.82 -2.30
N THR A 210 -15.75 -17.55 -2.40
CA THR A 210 -16.03 -16.65 -3.53
C THR A 210 -14.95 -16.71 -4.63
N GLY A 211 -14.00 -17.65 -4.52
CA GLY A 211 -13.06 -18.03 -5.58
C GLY A 211 -11.80 -17.19 -5.67
N TYR A 212 -11.46 -16.37 -4.67
CA TYR A 212 -10.16 -15.71 -4.60
C TYR A 212 -9.04 -16.74 -4.42
N HIS A 213 -7.90 -16.51 -5.08
CA HIS A 213 -6.76 -17.42 -5.04
C HIS A 213 -5.91 -17.26 -3.78
N PHE A 214 -5.86 -16.04 -3.22
CA PHE A 214 -5.13 -15.76 -2.00
C PHE A 214 -5.79 -14.66 -1.16
N VAL A 215 -5.42 -14.62 0.11
CA VAL A 215 -5.72 -13.49 1.00
C VAL A 215 -4.44 -12.85 1.47
N ASP A 216 -4.46 -11.52 1.59
CA ASP A 216 -3.39 -10.72 2.17
C ASP A 216 -3.79 -10.32 3.60
N ILE A 217 -2.97 -10.72 4.57
CA ILE A 217 -3.12 -10.31 5.98
C ILE A 217 -2.33 -9.01 6.17
N LYS A 218 -3.03 -7.87 6.14
CA LYS A 218 -2.40 -6.55 6.11
C LYS A 218 -1.61 -6.21 7.38
N HIS A 219 -0.28 -6.14 7.27
CA HIS A 219 0.67 -5.74 8.30
C HIS A 219 1.49 -4.51 7.90
N CYS A 220 0.80 -3.46 7.42
CA CYS A 220 1.45 -2.26 6.91
C CYS A 220 0.66 -0.98 7.23
N HIS A 221 1.26 0.17 6.95
CA HIS A 221 0.66 1.50 6.94
C HIS A 221 0.20 2.03 8.31
N GLY A 222 0.70 1.48 9.42
CA GLY A 222 0.28 1.86 10.76
C GLY A 222 -1.09 1.32 11.17
N TYR A 223 -1.64 0.34 10.43
CA TYR A 223 -2.85 -0.37 10.81
C TYR A 223 -2.55 -1.42 11.88
N LEU A 224 -3.58 -2.06 12.45
CA LEU A 224 -3.46 -2.89 13.65
C LEU A 224 -2.38 -3.97 13.54
N GLY A 225 -2.31 -4.72 12.43
CA GLY A 225 -1.29 -5.74 12.23
C GLY A 225 0.13 -5.18 12.20
N HIS A 226 0.35 -4.00 11.60
CA HIS A 226 1.64 -3.31 11.64
C HIS A 226 1.97 -2.79 13.04
N GLU A 227 0.98 -2.22 13.73
CA GLU A 227 1.14 -1.69 15.07
C GLU A 227 1.53 -2.80 16.07
N LEU A 228 0.95 -4.00 15.96
CA LEU A 228 1.31 -5.15 16.79
C LEU A 228 2.78 -5.55 16.65
N LEU A 229 3.39 -5.40 15.47
CA LEU A 229 4.83 -5.66 15.30
C LEU A 229 5.71 -4.72 16.14
N SER A 230 5.19 -3.56 16.51
CA SER A 230 5.83 -2.52 17.31
C SER A 230 5.39 -2.53 18.79
N ALA A 231 4.64 -3.52 19.24
CA ALA A 231 4.05 -3.61 20.58
C ALA A 231 5.06 -4.10 21.64
N TYR A 232 6.25 -3.49 21.71
CA TYR A 232 7.34 -3.92 22.58
C TYR A 232 7.00 -3.86 24.07
N ASP A 233 6.26 -2.85 24.50
CA ASP A 233 5.90 -2.61 25.91
C ASP A 233 4.45 -3.00 26.23
N ARG A 234 3.72 -3.59 25.27
CA ARG A 234 2.38 -4.12 25.51
C ARG A 234 2.45 -5.31 26.46
N PRO A 235 1.70 -5.33 27.57
CA PRO A 235 1.55 -6.54 28.38
C PRO A 235 0.73 -7.62 27.69
N GLY A 236 0.81 -8.86 28.16
CA GLY A 236 0.00 -9.98 27.69
C GLY A 236 0.60 -10.75 26.52
N GLU A 237 -0.25 -11.51 25.83
CA GLU A 237 0.17 -12.51 24.84
C GLU A 237 0.61 -11.94 23.49
N PHE A 238 0.24 -10.68 23.20
CA PHE A 238 0.49 -10.03 21.91
C PHE A 238 1.52 -8.91 21.97
N GLY A 239 2.34 -8.86 23.03
CA GLY A 239 3.36 -7.83 23.21
C GLY A 239 4.65 -8.33 23.83
N GLY A 240 5.67 -7.46 23.87
CA GLY A 240 7.00 -7.77 24.40
C GLY A 240 7.88 -8.52 23.41
N SER A 241 8.01 -9.81 23.56
CA SER A 241 8.89 -10.64 22.72
C SER A 241 8.48 -10.66 21.24
N PHE A 242 9.41 -10.97 20.36
CA PHE A 242 9.12 -11.13 18.93
C PHE A 242 8.03 -12.18 18.68
N GLU A 243 8.04 -13.29 19.42
CA GLU A 243 7.06 -14.36 19.34
C GLU A 243 5.64 -13.83 19.65
N ASN A 244 5.52 -13.03 20.71
CA ASN A 244 4.25 -12.44 21.11
C ASN A 244 3.78 -11.37 20.12
N ARG A 245 4.66 -10.46 19.71
CA ARG A 245 4.33 -9.41 18.72
C ARG A 245 3.93 -9.98 17.34
N THR A 246 4.41 -11.18 17.00
CA THR A 246 4.03 -11.89 15.77
C THR A 246 2.90 -12.90 15.97
N ARG A 247 2.42 -13.12 17.20
CA ARG A 247 1.38 -14.11 17.55
C ARG A 247 0.08 -13.88 16.76
N PHE A 248 -0.34 -12.64 16.60
CA PHE A 248 -1.53 -12.30 15.83
C PHE A 248 -1.46 -12.85 14.40
N LEU A 249 -0.35 -12.60 13.70
CA LEU A 249 -0.13 -13.14 12.36
C LEU A 249 -0.05 -14.67 12.37
N ARG A 250 0.66 -15.25 13.34
CA ARG A 250 0.81 -16.71 13.46
C ARG A 250 -0.53 -17.42 13.57
N LEU A 251 -1.39 -16.96 14.49
CA LEU A 251 -2.70 -17.56 14.74
C LEU A 251 -3.65 -17.37 13.55
N ILE A 252 -3.62 -16.22 12.86
CA ILE A 252 -4.41 -16.02 11.64
C ILE A 252 -3.94 -17.00 10.55
N CYS A 253 -2.64 -17.10 10.30
CA CYS A 253 -2.11 -18.02 9.28
C CYS A 253 -2.47 -19.48 9.59
N GLU A 254 -2.33 -19.91 10.84
CA GLU A 254 -2.70 -21.25 11.30
C GLU A 254 -4.20 -21.51 11.08
N GLY A 255 -5.07 -20.60 11.54
CA GLY A 255 -6.51 -20.70 11.37
C GLY A 255 -6.95 -20.73 9.91
N VAL A 256 -6.38 -19.89 9.06
CA VAL A 256 -6.70 -19.87 7.61
C VAL A 256 -6.24 -21.17 6.94
N ARG A 257 -5.04 -21.66 7.23
CA ARG A 257 -4.56 -22.92 6.67
C ARG A 257 -5.43 -24.12 7.06
N GLY A 258 -5.93 -24.11 8.30
CA GLY A 258 -6.85 -25.15 8.79
C GLY A 258 -8.25 -25.06 8.15
N ALA A 259 -8.79 -23.85 7.98
CA ALA A 259 -10.14 -23.62 7.49
C ALA A 259 -10.25 -23.63 5.96
N CYS A 260 -9.18 -23.25 5.24
CA CYS A 260 -9.19 -23.03 3.79
C CYS A 260 -7.99 -23.72 3.12
N PRO A 261 -7.94 -25.07 3.09
CA PRO A 261 -6.86 -25.78 2.42
C PRO A 261 -6.74 -25.35 0.95
N GLY A 262 -5.53 -24.97 0.53
CA GLY A 262 -5.26 -24.51 -0.84
C GLY A 262 -5.37 -23.00 -1.07
N LEU A 263 -5.96 -22.23 -0.15
CA LEU A 263 -5.91 -20.76 -0.21
C LEU A 263 -4.49 -20.28 0.06
N ILE A 264 -3.94 -19.52 -0.86
CA ILE A 264 -2.58 -18.96 -0.74
C ILE A 264 -2.58 -17.84 0.31
N LEU A 265 -1.57 -17.82 1.16
CA LEU A 265 -1.35 -16.74 2.11
C LEU A 265 -0.35 -15.72 1.56
N GLY A 266 -0.74 -14.44 1.57
CA GLY A 266 0.09 -13.28 1.32
C GLY A 266 0.09 -12.34 2.52
N VAL A 267 1.12 -11.53 2.63
CA VAL A 267 1.22 -10.46 3.65
C VAL A 267 1.74 -9.20 3.01
N ARG A 268 1.04 -8.07 3.20
CA ARG A 268 1.61 -6.77 2.89
C ARG A 268 2.24 -6.17 4.14
N LEU A 269 3.56 -5.97 4.09
CA LEU A 269 4.39 -5.60 5.22
C LEU A 269 5.01 -4.22 5.03
N SER A 270 4.85 -3.30 6.01
CA SER A 270 5.79 -2.20 6.17
C SER A 270 7.04 -2.75 6.84
N ALA A 271 8.08 -2.98 6.03
CA ALA A 271 9.29 -3.63 6.51
C ALA A 271 10.14 -2.73 7.42
N PHE A 272 9.91 -1.42 7.36
CA PHE A 272 10.49 -0.46 8.29
C PHE A 272 9.54 0.74 8.44
N ASP A 273 9.65 1.39 9.57
CA ASP A 273 8.93 2.60 9.90
C ASP A 273 9.90 3.80 9.92
N HIS A 274 9.47 4.91 10.42
CA HIS A 274 10.24 6.10 10.74
C HIS A 274 9.51 6.88 11.84
N LEU A 275 10.23 7.75 12.55
CA LEU A 275 9.57 8.68 13.47
C LEU A 275 8.42 9.40 12.77
N PRO A 276 7.26 9.58 13.43
CA PRO A 276 6.19 10.40 12.89
C PRO A 276 6.69 11.81 12.56
N HIS A 277 6.25 12.35 11.43
CA HIS A 277 6.62 13.67 10.97
C HIS A 277 5.48 14.66 11.16
N LYS A 278 5.84 15.92 11.37
CA LYS A 278 4.96 17.09 11.38
C LYS A 278 5.50 18.17 10.43
N PRO A 279 4.69 19.15 10.01
CA PRO A 279 5.20 20.26 9.23
C PRO A 279 6.17 21.13 10.06
N ASP A 280 7.24 21.59 9.44
CA ASP A 280 8.08 22.68 9.98
C ASP A 280 7.32 24.00 9.84
N ASN A 281 6.67 24.45 10.91
CA ASN A 281 5.86 25.65 10.88
C ASN A 281 6.70 26.92 10.64
N THR A 282 8.02 26.89 10.94
CA THR A 282 8.92 28.02 10.71
C THR A 282 9.22 28.25 9.23
N LYS A 283 8.96 27.24 8.40
CA LYS A 283 9.12 27.26 6.94
C LYS A 283 7.81 27.16 6.19
N SER A 284 6.68 27.31 6.89
CA SER A 284 5.37 27.38 6.26
C SER A 284 5.19 28.75 5.58
N GLU A 285 4.55 28.72 4.41
CA GLU A 285 4.23 29.90 3.61
C GLU A 285 2.72 30.05 3.49
N ALA A 286 2.24 31.24 3.14
CA ALA A 286 0.81 31.47 2.95
C ALA A 286 0.16 30.46 1.99
N GLY A 287 -0.70 29.60 2.53
CA GLY A 287 -1.38 28.56 1.77
C GLY A 287 -0.59 27.27 1.56
N ARG A 288 0.54 27.07 2.27
CA ARG A 288 1.38 25.89 2.13
C ARG A 288 2.12 25.55 3.42
N LEU A 289 2.00 24.31 3.86
CA LEU A 289 2.79 23.81 4.99
C LEU A 289 4.28 23.69 4.63
N GLY A 290 5.15 23.88 5.61
CA GLY A 290 6.59 23.65 5.47
C GLY A 290 6.93 22.18 5.22
N PRO A 291 8.22 21.85 5.05
CA PRO A 291 8.68 20.48 4.89
C PRO A 291 8.42 19.67 6.15
N GLY A 292 8.29 18.35 5.99
CA GLY A 292 8.15 17.45 7.12
C GLY A 292 9.42 17.44 7.98
N ILE A 293 9.26 17.49 9.30
CA ILE A 293 10.33 17.26 10.27
C ILE A 293 9.90 16.14 11.22
N PRO A 294 10.84 15.30 11.71
CA PRO A 294 10.50 14.28 12.69
C PRO A 294 10.02 14.90 13.99
N GLU A 295 9.07 14.24 14.65
CA GLU A 295 8.69 14.59 16.01
C GLU A 295 9.84 14.32 16.98
N ALA A 296 9.94 15.15 18.00
CA ALA A 296 10.91 14.91 19.07
C ALA A 296 10.53 13.64 19.85
N PHE A 297 11.48 12.79 20.07
CA PHE A 297 11.36 11.62 20.93
C PHE A 297 12.60 11.55 21.82
N THR A 298 12.40 11.62 23.12
CA THR A 298 13.47 11.75 24.13
C THR A 298 13.65 10.50 24.97
N ASP A 299 12.66 9.58 24.96
CA ASP A 299 12.73 8.36 25.73
C ASP A 299 13.58 7.29 25.04
N SER A 300 14.14 6.37 25.81
CA SER A 300 14.90 5.25 25.27
C SER A 300 13.95 4.29 24.52
N GLY A 301 14.27 3.97 23.26
CA GLY A 301 13.62 2.92 22.51
C GLY A 301 12.28 3.31 21.90
N TYR A 302 12.29 4.13 20.84
CA TYR A 302 11.09 4.35 20.03
C TYR A 302 10.53 3.03 19.48
N PRO A 303 9.22 2.79 19.62
CA PRO A 303 8.59 1.51 19.23
C PRO A 303 8.30 1.47 17.71
N GLY A 304 9.34 1.54 16.88
CA GLY A 304 9.21 1.44 15.42
C GLY A 304 9.72 0.10 14.90
N PHE A 305 8.88 -0.68 14.22
CA PHE A 305 9.31 -1.92 13.59
C PHE A 305 10.31 -1.64 12.45
N GLY A 306 11.39 -2.39 12.41
CA GLY A 306 12.45 -2.21 11.41
C GLY A 306 13.34 -0.99 11.66
N LEU A 307 13.41 -0.51 12.91
CA LEU A 307 14.29 0.56 13.36
C LEU A 307 15.18 0.11 14.51
N ALA A 308 16.40 0.62 14.56
CA ALA A 308 17.27 0.41 15.69
C ALA A 308 16.66 1.02 16.97
N ARG A 309 16.62 0.25 18.05
CA ARG A 309 15.94 0.64 19.30
C ARG A 309 16.61 1.83 20.00
N ASP A 310 17.90 1.95 19.89
CA ASP A 310 18.73 3.03 20.46
C ASP A 310 18.79 4.28 19.58
N ASN A 311 18.53 4.13 18.29
CA ASN A 311 18.54 5.24 17.33
C ASN A 311 17.47 5.05 16.23
N PRO A 312 16.25 5.56 16.41
CA PRO A 312 15.15 5.37 15.45
C PRO A 312 15.33 6.12 14.11
N ALA A 313 16.43 6.79 13.90
CA ALA A 313 16.80 7.31 12.57
C ALA A 313 17.50 6.25 11.71
N ILE A 314 17.90 5.12 12.29
CA ILE A 314 18.58 4.03 11.60
C ILE A 314 17.57 2.90 11.32
N VAL A 315 17.50 2.48 10.05
CA VAL A 315 16.76 1.29 9.65
C VAL A 315 17.55 0.05 10.08
N ASP A 316 16.88 -0.86 10.78
CA ASP A 316 17.40 -2.16 11.19
C ASP A 316 16.50 -3.27 10.61
N LEU A 317 17.08 -4.07 9.73
CA LEU A 317 16.35 -5.15 9.04
C LEU A 317 16.45 -6.51 9.73
N GLU A 318 17.04 -6.62 10.91
CA GLU A 318 17.18 -7.93 11.60
C GLU A 318 15.81 -8.55 11.88
N GLU A 319 14.91 -7.84 12.56
CA GLU A 319 13.55 -8.35 12.82
C GLU A 319 12.69 -8.51 11.55
N PRO A 320 12.70 -7.58 10.58
CA PRO A 320 12.05 -7.79 9.28
C PRO A 320 12.50 -9.05 8.55
N ILE A 321 13.81 -9.32 8.50
CA ILE A 321 14.36 -10.54 7.89
C ILE A 321 13.91 -11.79 8.67
N ARG A 322 13.96 -11.73 10.01
CA ARG A 322 13.46 -12.81 10.88
C ARG A 322 11.99 -13.09 10.64
N LEU A 323 11.16 -12.03 10.48
CA LEU A 323 9.74 -12.15 10.18
C LEU A 323 9.49 -12.78 8.80
N LEU A 324 10.23 -12.39 7.77
CA LEU A 324 10.10 -12.99 6.43
C LEU A 324 10.48 -14.48 6.43
N ARG A 325 11.53 -14.87 7.18
CA ARG A 325 11.88 -16.28 7.36
C ARG A 325 10.78 -17.05 8.06
N LEU A 326 10.24 -16.52 9.16
CA LEU A 326 9.10 -17.08 9.86
C LEU A 326 7.90 -17.27 8.93
N MET A 327 7.52 -16.23 8.19
CA MET A 327 6.39 -16.28 7.23
C MET A 327 6.55 -17.42 6.23
N ARG A 328 7.76 -17.57 5.67
CA ARG A 328 8.04 -18.60 4.67
C ARG A 328 8.12 -19.99 5.27
N GLU A 329 8.85 -20.15 6.38
CA GLU A 329 9.30 -21.48 6.88
C GLU A 329 8.27 -22.12 7.80
N GLU A 330 7.53 -21.32 8.56
CA GLU A 330 6.57 -21.82 9.55
C GLU A 330 5.11 -21.51 9.19
N LEU A 331 4.83 -20.28 8.70
CA LEU A 331 3.46 -19.83 8.52
C LEU A 331 2.85 -20.19 7.15
N GLY A 332 3.67 -20.64 6.20
CA GLY A 332 3.20 -21.01 4.86
C GLY A 332 2.81 -19.81 3.98
N VAL A 333 3.32 -18.62 4.30
CA VAL A 333 3.14 -17.43 3.45
C VAL A 333 3.93 -17.61 2.15
N ALA A 334 3.26 -17.53 1.02
CA ALA A 334 3.83 -17.79 -0.29
C ALA A 334 4.34 -16.53 -1.02
N ILE A 335 3.94 -15.35 -0.59
CA ILE A 335 4.32 -14.07 -1.21
C ILE A 335 4.20 -12.91 -0.21
N VAL A 336 5.12 -11.95 -0.27
CA VAL A 336 5.07 -10.74 0.56
C VAL A 336 5.16 -9.47 -0.29
N ASN A 337 4.32 -8.49 0.03
CA ASN A 337 4.30 -7.19 -0.63
C ASN A 337 4.94 -6.15 0.30
N ILE A 338 6.13 -5.70 -0.05
CA ILE A 338 6.94 -4.81 0.77
C ILE A 338 6.57 -3.35 0.53
N THR A 339 6.38 -2.64 1.63
CA THR A 339 6.21 -1.18 1.70
C THR A 339 6.93 -0.63 2.94
N ALA A 340 6.77 0.64 3.26
CA ALA A 340 7.38 1.31 4.41
C ALA A 340 6.41 2.27 5.09
N GLY A 341 6.56 2.45 6.39
CA GLY A 341 5.89 3.46 7.18
C GLY A 341 4.37 3.53 7.03
N SER A 342 3.82 4.73 7.16
CA SER A 342 2.38 4.99 7.14
C SER A 342 2.00 6.25 6.37
N PRO A 343 0.91 6.26 5.59
CA PRO A 343 0.41 7.47 4.93
C PRO A 343 -0.16 8.50 5.91
N TYR A 344 -0.36 8.13 7.18
CA TYR A 344 -0.99 8.99 8.18
C TYR A 344 0.01 9.83 8.98
N TYR A 345 1.28 9.35 9.13
CA TYR A 345 2.25 10.05 9.96
C TYR A 345 3.64 10.22 9.32
N ASN A 346 3.97 9.46 8.27
CA ASN A 346 5.15 9.66 7.42
C ASN A 346 4.88 9.38 5.94
N PRO A 347 3.92 10.12 5.31
CA PRO A 347 3.50 9.88 3.94
C PRO A 347 4.63 10.00 2.91
N HIS A 348 5.67 10.80 3.17
CA HIS A 348 6.82 10.94 2.28
C HIS A 348 7.62 9.63 2.15
N LEU A 349 7.65 8.82 3.23
CA LEU A 349 8.28 7.51 3.24
C LEU A 349 7.43 6.46 2.50
N GLN A 350 6.14 6.37 2.88
CA GLN A 350 5.23 5.34 2.36
C GLN A 350 4.89 5.55 0.87
N ARG A 351 4.73 6.78 0.44
CA ARG A 351 4.29 7.14 -0.90
C ARG A 351 4.96 8.42 -1.41
N PRO A 352 6.23 8.37 -1.74
CA PRO A 352 6.96 9.53 -2.22
C PRO A 352 6.17 10.24 -3.32
N ALA A 353 6.05 11.57 -3.23
CA ALA A 353 5.27 12.37 -4.14
C ALA A 353 5.88 13.76 -4.31
N TYR A 354 5.99 14.22 -5.54
CA TYR A 354 6.42 15.60 -5.81
C TYR A 354 5.39 16.62 -5.33
N PHE A 355 4.11 16.29 -5.49
CA PHE A 355 2.98 17.07 -5.01
C PHE A 355 2.31 16.30 -3.85
N PRO A 356 2.58 16.63 -2.58
CA PRO A 356 1.90 16.00 -1.45
C PRO A 356 0.41 16.34 -1.46
N PRO A 357 -0.43 15.64 -0.66
CA PRO A 357 -1.81 16.06 -0.44
C PRO A 357 -1.87 17.52 0.01
N SER A 358 -2.94 18.23 -0.34
CA SER A 358 -3.06 19.68 -0.14
C SER A 358 -2.96 20.10 1.34
N ASP A 359 -3.30 19.19 2.27
CA ASP A 359 -3.20 19.34 3.73
C ASP A 359 -1.93 18.71 4.32
N GLY A 360 -1.05 18.19 3.47
CA GLY A 360 0.18 17.52 3.90
C GLY A 360 1.39 18.46 3.89
N TYR A 361 2.37 18.15 4.73
CA TYR A 361 3.68 18.82 4.71
C TYR A 361 4.40 18.57 3.38
N GLN A 362 5.32 19.47 3.02
CA GLN A 362 6.15 19.31 1.84
C GLN A 362 7.16 18.17 2.05
N PRO A 363 7.62 17.51 0.96
CA PRO A 363 8.63 16.47 1.09
C PRO A 363 9.86 16.97 1.85
N PRO A 364 10.31 16.27 2.91
CA PRO A 364 11.51 16.65 3.68
C PRO A 364 12.81 16.35 2.93
N GLU A 365 12.74 15.46 1.95
CA GLU A 365 13.85 14.98 1.12
C GLU A 365 13.39 14.87 -0.34
N ASP A 366 14.33 14.63 -1.27
CA ASP A 366 13.98 14.32 -2.64
C ASP A 366 13.10 13.05 -2.68
N PRO A 367 11.87 13.11 -3.21
CA PRO A 367 11.02 11.93 -3.30
C PRO A 367 11.64 10.78 -4.11
N LEU A 368 12.57 11.07 -5.01
CA LEU A 368 13.34 10.05 -5.71
C LEU A 368 14.19 9.24 -4.71
N LEU A 369 14.85 9.87 -3.76
CA LEU A 369 15.61 9.19 -2.69
C LEU A 369 14.70 8.27 -1.87
N GLY A 370 13.48 8.72 -1.52
CA GLY A 370 12.50 7.89 -0.82
C GLY A 370 12.12 6.63 -1.60
N CYS A 371 11.99 6.72 -2.94
CA CYS A 371 11.74 5.57 -3.80
C CYS A 371 12.95 4.62 -3.85
N LEU A 372 14.15 5.18 -4.02
CA LEU A 372 15.40 4.41 -4.09
C LEU A 372 15.64 3.64 -2.79
N ARG A 373 15.39 4.26 -1.63
CA ARG A 373 15.47 3.60 -0.31
C ARG A 373 14.54 2.39 -0.21
N GLN A 374 13.29 2.51 -0.64
CA GLN A 374 12.37 1.37 -0.64
C GLN A 374 12.86 0.23 -1.54
N ILE A 375 13.36 0.53 -2.73
CA ILE A 375 13.89 -0.48 -3.67
C ILE A 375 15.12 -1.17 -3.08
N GLU A 376 16.05 -0.40 -2.51
CA GLU A 376 17.27 -0.96 -1.91
C GLU A 376 16.94 -1.89 -0.73
N ILE A 377 15.95 -1.52 0.11
CA ILE A 377 15.51 -2.38 1.20
C ILE A 377 14.86 -3.66 0.68
N VAL A 378 14.04 -3.59 -0.38
CA VAL A 378 13.48 -4.79 -1.01
C VAL A 378 14.59 -5.69 -1.54
N ARG A 379 15.66 -5.13 -2.16
CA ARG A 379 16.82 -5.89 -2.62
C ARG A 379 17.48 -6.64 -1.47
N GLN A 380 17.78 -5.95 -0.35
CA GLN A 380 18.41 -6.57 0.83
C GLN A 380 17.54 -7.68 1.43
N LEU A 381 16.22 -7.46 1.54
CA LEU A 381 15.27 -8.47 2.00
C LEU A 381 15.21 -9.67 1.06
N ARG A 382 15.24 -9.42 -0.26
CA ARG A 382 15.24 -10.46 -1.30
C ARG A 382 16.50 -11.34 -1.24
N GLU A 383 17.66 -10.72 -1.01
CA GLU A 383 18.93 -11.42 -0.82
C GLU A 383 18.92 -12.26 0.46
N ALA A 384 18.36 -11.74 1.56
CA ALA A 384 18.30 -12.44 2.84
C ALA A 384 17.29 -13.60 2.85
N VAL A 385 16.22 -13.54 2.02
CA VAL A 385 15.16 -14.58 1.94
C VAL A 385 14.85 -14.92 0.47
N PRO A 386 15.78 -15.51 -0.27
CA PRO A 386 15.72 -15.62 -1.74
C PRO A 386 14.60 -16.49 -2.31
N LYS A 387 13.97 -17.34 -1.48
CA LYS A 387 12.90 -18.25 -1.93
C LYS A 387 11.50 -17.74 -1.66
N LEU A 388 11.35 -16.54 -1.13
CA LEU A 388 10.06 -15.88 -0.89
C LEU A 388 9.86 -14.80 -1.95
N PRO A 389 8.91 -14.92 -2.87
CA PRO A 389 8.61 -13.88 -3.85
C PRO A 389 8.23 -12.56 -3.17
N LEU A 390 8.86 -11.46 -3.59
CA LEU A 390 8.61 -10.12 -3.07
C LEU A 390 8.02 -9.19 -4.13
N VAL A 391 6.97 -8.48 -3.76
CA VAL A 391 6.40 -7.37 -4.55
C VAL A 391 6.98 -6.06 -4.03
N GLY A 392 7.63 -5.29 -4.90
CA GLY A 392 8.14 -3.98 -4.55
C GLY A 392 7.08 -2.88 -4.69
N SER A 393 7.33 -1.74 -4.04
CA SER A 393 6.45 -0.56 -4.03
C SER A 393 7.19 0.70 -4.52
N ALA A 394 6.51 1.85 -4.54
CA ALA A 394 7.01 3.18 -4.90
C ALA A 394 7.30 3.43 -6.40
N PHE A 395 7.14 2.47 -7.27
CA PHE A 395 7.50 2.58 -8.71
C PHE A 395 6.74 3.67 -9.47
N THR A 396 5.53 4.05 -9.07
CA THR A 396 4.76 5.11 -9.72
C THR A 396 5.54 6.43 -9.86
N TYR A 397 6.46 6.74 -8.93
CA TYR A 397 7.22 7.98 -8.95
C TYR A 397 8.19 8.06 -10.13
N PHE A 398 8.65 6.94 -10.66
CA PHE A 398 9.54 6.89 -11.83
C PHE A 398 8.86 7.27 -13.15
N GLN A 399 7.55 7.40 -13.14
CA GLN A 399 6.77 7.94 -14.26
C GLN A 399 7.05 7.22 -15.58
N ASP A 400 7.57 7.93 -16.56
CA ASP A 400 7.90 7.43 -17.91
C ASP A 400 8.99 6.35 -17.87
N TYR A 401 9.89 6.40 -16.89
CA TYR A 401 11.00 5.45 -16.73
C TYR A 401 10.63 4.19 -15.93
N LEU A 402 9.36 4.06 -15.49
CA LEU A 402 8.92 2.89 -14.73
C LEU A 402 9.19 1.56 -15.45
N PRO A 403 8.90 1.39 -16.76
CA PRO A 403 9.23 0.15 -17.48
C PRO A 403 10.74 -0.10 -17.59
N HIS A 404 11.53 0.94 -17.79
CA HIS A 404 13.00 0.87 -17.90
C HIS A 404 13.64 0.33 -16.63
N ILE A 405 13.18 0.84 -15.48
CA ILE A 405 13.65 0.43 -14.15
C ILE A 405 13.07 -0.95 -13.80
N GLY A 406 11.77 -1.16 -14.00
CA GLY A 406 11.09 -2.38 -13.62
C GLY A 406 11.71 -3.62 -14.27
N GLN A 407 11.96 -3.58 -15.58
CA GLN A 407 12.57 -4.71 -16.28
C GLN A 407 14.03 -4.97 -15.84
N ALA A 408 14.78 -3.90 -15.58
CA ALA A 408 16.17 -4.01 -15.12
C ALA A 408 16.23 -4.62 -13.70
N LEU A 409 15.38 -4.19 -12.79
CA LEU A 409 15.31 -4.72 -11.42
C LEU A 409 14.89 -6.20 -11.40
N ILE A 410 13.94 -6.61 -12.24
CA ILE A 410 13.55 -8.02 -12.38
C ILE A 410 14.71 -8.86 -12.94
N ARG A 411 15.40 -8.36 -13.97
CA ARG A 411 16.53 -9.07 -14.56
C ARG A 411 17.67 -9.27 -13.57
N GLU A 412 17.99 -8.26 -12.77
CA GLU A 412 19.04 -8.29 -11.77
C GLU A 412 18.62 -9.01 -10.46
N GLY A 413 17.36 -9.46 -10.37
CA GLY A 413 16.85 -10.20 -9.21
C GLY A 413 16.65 -9.36 -7.94
N TRP A 414 16.50 -8.03 -8.06
CA TRP A 414 16.28 -7.14 -6.93
C TRP A 414 14.86 -7.27 -6.35
N VAL A 415 13.89 -7.62 -7.20
CA VAL A 415 12.49 -7.77 -6.86
C VAL A 415 11.85 -8.82 -7.76
N ASP A 416 10.75 -9.42 -7.34
CA ASP A 416 10.04 -10.43 -8.12
C ASP A 416 8.85 -9.86 -8.89
N PHE A 417 8.21 -8.80 -8.37
CA PHE A 417 7.09 -8.11 -9.00
C PHE A 417 7.19 -6.59 -8.88
N ILE A 418 6.80 -5.89 -9.92
CA ILE A 418 6.69 -4.43 -9.97
C ILE A 418 5.27 -4.03 -9.59
N GLY A 419 5.11 -3.46 -8.37
CA GLY A 419 3.80 -3.09 -7.83
C GLY A 419 3.33 -1.70 -8.28
N LEU A 420 2.17 -1.63 -8.93
CA LEU A 420 1.54 -0.40 -9.40
C LEU A 420 0.48 0.05 -8.40
N GLY A 421 0.71 1.20 -7.75
CA GLY A 421 -0.29 1.87 -6.93
C GLY A 421 -1.02 2.96 -7.70
N ARG A 422 -0.66 4.22 -7.47
CA ARG A 422 -1.31 5.39 -8.10
C ARG A 422 -1.32 5.36 -9.63
N MET A 423 -0.33 4.73 -10.27
CA MET A 423 -0.30 4.54 -11.73
C MET A 423 -1.52 3.73 -12.20
N ALA A 424 -1.94 2.73 -11.46
CA ALA A 424 -3.10 1.91 -11.79
C ALA A 424 -4.46 2.66 -11.75
N LEU A 425 -4.50 3.89 -11.23
CA LEU A 425 -5.70 4.74 -11.25
C LEU A 425 -5.77 5.65 -12.49
N SER A 426 -4.64 6.00 -13.09
CA SER A 426 -4.56 6.90 -14.25
C SER A 426 -4.20 6.17 -15.54
N TYR A 427 -3.34 5.18 -15.45
CA TYR A 427 -2.86 4.37 -16.58
C TYR A 427 -2.89 2.88 -16.19
N TRP A 428 -4.11 2.39 -15.90
CA TRP A 428 -4.33 1.03 -15.42
C TRP A 428 -3.84 -0.05 -16.40
N ASP A 429 -3.85 0.20 -17.70
CA ASP A 429 -3.42 -0.71 -18.76
C ASP A 429 -1.96 -0.52 -19.23
N LEU A 430 -1.14 0.20 -18.48
CA LEU A 430 0.30 0.32 -18.73
C LEU A 430 1.00 -1.05 -18.91
N PRO A 431 0.75 -2.09 -18.09
CA PRO A 431 1.36 -3.41 -18.29
C PRO A 431 1.03 -4.03 -19.65
N ALA A 432 -0.23 -3.92 -20.09
CA ALA A 432 -0.66 -4.42 -21.39
C ALA A 432 0.00 -3.66 -22.55
N ASP A 433 0.01 -2.33 -22.48
CA ASP A 433 0.61 -1.49 -23.54
C ASP A 433 2.12 -1.76 -23.68
N ILE A 434 2.85 -1.97 -22.57
CA ILE A 434 4.26 -2.36 -22.60
C ILE A 434 4.44 -3.76 -23.22
N ALA A 435 3.61 -4.72 -22.83
CA ALA A 435 3.67 -6.08 -23.40
C ALA A 435 3.36 -6.09 -24.92
N GLU A 436 2.46 -5.23 -25.37
CA GLU A 436 2.09 -5.05 -26.76
C GLU A 436 3.09 -4.18 -27.57
N GLY A 437 4.13 -3.65 -26.92
CA GLY A 437 5.15 -2.79 -27.57
C GLY A 437 4.64 -1.40 -27.95
N LYS A 438 3.56 -0.95 -27.34
CA LYS A 438 3.01 0.40 -27.56
C LYS A 438 3.88 1.47 -26.92
N ILE A 439 3.87 2.64 -27.52
CA ILE A 439 4.49 3.82 -26.93
C ILE A 439 3.70 4.23 -25.68
N VAL A 440 4.43 4.49 -24.60
CA VAL A 440 3.83 4.95 -23.33
C VAL A 440 3.06 6.26 -23.55
N ASP A 441 1.79 6.28 -23.16
CA ASP A 441 0.97 7.50 -23.23
C ASP A 441 1.31 8.45 -22.07
N HIS A 442 2.18 9.42 -22.38
CA HIS A 442 2.64 10.43 -21.41
C HIS A 442 1.50 11.23 -20.74
N LYS A 443 0.33 11.34 -21.37
CA LYS A 443 -0.82 12.05 -20.82
C LYS A 443 -1.51 11.29 -19.71
N ARG A 444 -1.35 9.97 -19.67
CA ARG A 444 -1.94 9.09 -18.65
C ARG A 444 -0.99 8.80 -17.48
N ILE A 445 0.30 9.11 -17.63
CA ILE A 445 1.32 8.89 -16.59
C ILE A 445 0.98 9.68 -15.31
N CYS A 446 0.90 8.98 -14.20
CA CYS A 446 0.69 9.59 -12.88
C CYS A 446 1.88 10.49 -12.49
N ARG A 447 1.66 11.78 -12.39
CA ARG A 447 2.66 12.79 -11.96
C ARG A 447 2.65 13.03 -10.45
N THR A 448 2.08 12.13 -9.68
CA THR A 448 1.97 12.20 -8.21
C THR A 448 1.30 13.47 -7.68
N PHE A 449 0.20 13.90 -8.32
CA PHE A 449 -0.59 15.07 -7.89
C PHE A 449 -1.28 14.90 -6.54
N SER A 450 -1.41 13.68 -6.07
CA SER A 450 -2.00 13.29 -4.76
C SER A 450 -3.50 13.62 -4.58
N ASP A 451 -4.23 13.98 -5.62
CA ASP A 451 -5.67 14.22 -5.55
C ASP A 451 -6.46 12.97 -5.12
N CYS A 452 -6.00 11.78 -5.52
CA CYS A 452 -6.53 10.50 -5.03
C CYS A 452 -6.40 10.28 -3.51
N THR A 453 -5.65 11.12 -2.81
CA THR A 453 -5.54 11.14 -1.35
C THR A 453 -6.16 12.37 -0.73
N THR A 454 -6.04 13.52 -1.40
CA THR A 454 -6.69 14.76 -0.95
C THR A 454 -8.22 14.59 -0.92
N ALA A 455 -8.80 13.93 -1.93
CA ALA A 455 -10.24 13.67 -2.00
C ALA A 455 -10.77 12.93 -0.76
N PRO A 456 -10.29 11.71 -0.42
CA PRO A 456 -10.82 10.96 0.72
C PRO A 456 -10.56 11.63 2.07
N ARG A 457 -9.51 12.43 2.23
CA ARG A 457 -9.28 13.26 3.42
C ARG A 457 -10.34 14.34 3.61
N ASN A 458 -11.03 14.71 2.54
CA ASN A 458 -12.15 15.65 2.55
C ASN A 458 -13.51 14.97 2.43
N GLY A 459 -13.60 13.65 2.66
CA GLY A 459 -14.84 12.90 2.62
C GLY A 459 -15.38 12.62 1.21
N ILE A 460 -14.56 12.87 0.17
CA ILE A 460 -14.86 12.65 -1.24
C ILE A 460 -14.27 11.29 -1.65
N ILE A 461 -14.88 10.58 -2.60
CA ILE A 461 -14.37 9.29 -3.09
C ILE A 461 -12.97 9.43 -3.70
N SER A 462 -12.14 8.41 -3.55
CA SER A 462 -10.79 8.40 -4.13
C SER A 462 -10.85 8.07 -5.62
N GLY A 463 -10.04 8.77 -6.43
CA GLY A 463 -9.91 8.52 -7.86
C GLY A 463 -8.86 9.43 -8.50
N CYS A 464 -8.53 9.19 -9.76
CA CYS A 464 -7.57 10.03 -10.48
C CYS A 464 -8.28 11.22 -11.16
N TYR A 465 -8.60 12.24 -10.39
CA TYR A 465 -9.30 13.45 -10.89
C TYR A 465 -8.55 14.23 -11.99
N PRO A 466 -7.20 14.29 -11.99
CA PRO A 466 -6.49 15.01 -13.04
C PRO A 466 -6.44 14.30 -14.40
N LEU A 467 -6.42 12.93 -14.43
CA LEU A 467 -6.03 12.18 -15.62
C LEU A 467 -7.05 11.12 -16.08
N ASP A 468 -8.02 10.74 -15.23
CA ASP A 468 -9.12 9.85 -15.60
C ASP A 468 -10.38 10.67 -15.86
N ASP A 469 -10.84 10.69 -17.11
CA ASP A 469 -11.99 11.50 -17.54
C ASP A 469 -13.27 11.14 -16.77
N TYR A 470 -13.41 9.90 -16.30
CA TYR A 470 -14.54 9.50 -15.46
C TYR A 470 -14.63 10.34 -14.17
N TYR A 471 -13.52 10.50 -13.45
CA TYR A 471 -13.47 11.33 -12.23
C TYR A 471 -13.37 12.84 -12.55
N LYS A 472 -12.72 13.18 -13.65
CA LYS A 472 -12.56 14.57 -14.08
C LYS A 472 -13.89 15.24 -14.44
N LEU A 473 -14.83 14.46 -14.97
CA LEU A 473 -16.17 14.90 -15.36
C LEU A 473 -17.21 14.68 -14.25
N ALA A 474 -16.85 13.99 -13.17
CA ALA A 474 -17.76 13.71 -12.06
C ALA A 474 -17.98 14.95 -11.18
N PRO A 475 -19.16 15.10 -10.54
CA PRO A 475 -19.48 16.22 -9.65
C PRO A 475 -18.52 16.31 -8.44
N GLU A 476 -17.94 15.21 -8.02
CA GLU A 476 -16.92 15.14 -6.96
C GLU A 476 -15.66 15.95 -7.30
N HIS A 477 -15.36 16.19 -8.58
CA HIS A 477 -14.23 17.02 -8.99
C HIS A 477 -14.41 18.49 -8.56
N ASP A 478 -15.61 19.03 -8.69
CA ASP A 478 -15.86 20.40 -8.25
C ASP A 478 -15.86 20.50 -6.71
N ALA A 479 -16.39 19.50 -6.02
CA ALA A 479 -16.27 19.38 -4.57
C ALA A 479 -14.78 19.34 -4.12
N LEU A 480 -13.93 18.58 -4.83
CA LEU A 480 -12.49 18.53 -4.55
C LEU A 480 -11.81 19.88 -4.79
N LYS A 481 -12.13 20.59 -5.88
CA LYS A 481 -11.60 21.95 -6.13
C LYS A 481 -11.98 22.91 -5.02
N ALA A 482 -13.25 22.86 -4.57
CA ALA A 482 -13.73 23.69 -3.47
C ALA A 482 -12.99 23.38 -2.16
N ALA A 483 -12.85 22.09 -1.81
CA ALA A 483 -12.12 21.65 -0.63
C ALA A 483 -10.64 22.11 -0.65
N LYS A 484 -9.95 21.96 -1.80
CA LYS A 484 -8.56 22.44 -1.97
C LYS A 484 -8.45 23.95 -1.78
N LYS A 485 -9.40 24.73 -2.31
CA LYS A 485 -9.44 26.19 -2.15
C LYS A 485 -9.66 26.60 -0.69
N GLU A 486 -10.55 25.90 0.02
CA GLU A 486 -10.79 26.13 1.44
C GLU A 486 -9.56 25.82 2.29
N MET A 487 -8.89 24.68 2.04
CA MET A 487 -7.65 24.31 2.72
C MET A 487 -6.54 25.35 2.55
N ILE A 488 -6.33 25.84 1.31
CA ILE A 488 -5.37 26.90 1.03
C ILE A 488 -5.73 28.17 1.81
N ALA A 489 -7.01 28.52 1.90
CA ALA A 489 -7.47 29.68 2.66
C ALA A 489 -7.20 29.51 4.17
N ARG A 490 -7.48 28.37 4.75
CA ARG A 490 -7.17 28.06 6.15
C ARG A 490 -5.67 28.15 6.45
N LEU A 491 -4.82 27.63 5.58
CA LEU A 491 -3.37 27.69 5.74
C LEU A 491 -2.80 29.10 5.63
N LYS A 492 -3.49 30.03 4.92
CA LYS A 492 -3.12 31.44 4.87
C LYS A 492 -3.37 32.21 6.18
N VAL A 493 -4.27 31.71 7.02
CA VAL A 493 -4.60 32.33 8.31
C VAL A 493 -3.63 31.87 9.42
N ILE A 494 -2.99 30.73 9.23
CA ILE A 494 -2.06 30.12 10.21
C ILE A 494 -0.61 30.60 9.99
N SER A 495 -0.30 31.12 8.83
CA SER A 495 1.01 31.69 8.45
C SER A 495 1.01 33.20 8.66
#